data_f9c0e26b89e006d65c8a7f98dab2403d
#
_entry.id   f9c0e26b89e006d65c8a7f98dab2403d
#
_cell.length_a   1.000
_cell.length_b   1.000
_cell.length_c   1.000
_cell.angle_alpha   90.00
_cell.angle_beta   90.00
_cell.angle_gamma   90.00
#
_symmetry.space_group_name_H-M   'P 1'
#
loop_
_entity.id
_entity.type
_entity.pdbx_description
1 polymer ?
#
loop_
_entity_poly.entity_id
_entity_poly.type
_entity_poly.pdbx_seq_one_letter_code
_entity_poly.pdbx_strand_id
1 'polypeptide(L)'
;MGGGRKRKFSSAALVGAAALALISDSVLAADLGGDCCADLEERVAELEATTARKGNRKVSLAISGWITEQILGWDDGVGSDAYVGTSLNDLGNRLHFDGSAKIDSQFSAGFSLRIDVTGANGFVQDASNSNGGEGPPGTLNSYWWLKSEKIGRVSVGRQSQASDDTWVDVSGAGSVFAANLVIFDGQNFQLVPEGTKTRAKARWGDIGNCYTIGVGIFADCGGDRTNSVRYDTPTIGGFVGSASWGQDDFWDVALRHSGEFSSFKTAFGVSFQSNTDTRIKTITDTDIFQVSFAALHTPTGLFGSVYYGHESPDGFKDTDQLYLKAGIRANLNSLGATVFYGEYGRGNDMFGGLEGGAVFSGVTDLCDGFAGTGGKIDTACGVAASVNTSGSTFDRFGFGVVQEIDAASMAIWLKYKNYGGDIDFVADGVKGTEDLEDLHLYALGAAIFF
;
A
#
# COMPACT_ATOMS: atom_id res chain seq x y z
N MET A 1 -7.19 4.63 43.10
CA MET A 1 -7.88 3.35 42.82
C MET A 1 -8.03 3.29 41.29
N GLY A 2 -7.20 2.56 40.64
CA GLY A 2 -7.14 2.48 39.19
C GLY A 2 -8.24 1.60 38.61
N GLY A 3 -9.17 2.18 37.90
CA GLY A 3 -10.16 1.49 37.09
C GLY A 3 -9.58 1.11 35.73
N GLY A 4 -8.88 -0.01 35.66
CA GLY A 4 -8.42 -0.56 34.38
C GLY A 4 -9.62 -0.95 33.53
N ARG A 5 -9.92 -0.13 32.53
CA ARG A 5 -10.92 -0.43 31.50
C ARG A 5 -10.39 -1.61 30.67
N LYS A 6 -10.92 -2.79 30.88
CA LYS A 6 -10.62 -3.96 30.05
C LYS A 6 -11.19 -3.68 28.66
N ARG A 7 -10.34 -3.22 27.73
CA ARG A 7 -10.68 -3.22 26.31
C ARG A 7 -11.06 -4.66 25.92
N LYS A 8 -12.28 -4.87 25.48
CA LYS A 8 -12.69 -6.14 24.91
C LYS A 8 -12.07 -6.20 23.52
N PHE A 9 -10.90 -6.83 23.41
CA PHE A 9 -10.34 -7.19 22.14
C PHE A 9 -11.32 -8.12 21.42
N SER A 10 -11.99 -7.61 20.43
CA SER A 10 -12.64 -8.44 19.43
C SER A 10 -11.54 -8.80 18.43
N SER A 11 -11.01 -9.98 18.58
CA SER A 11 -9.93 -10.52 17.75
C SER A 11 -10.47 -10.79 16.34
N ALA A 12 -10.01 -10.04 15.38
CA ALA A 12 -9.98 -10.42 13.97
C ALA A 12 -9.06 -9.44 13.25
N ALA A 13 -8.30 -9.80 12.55
CA ALA A 13 -7.59 -10.57 11.59
C ALA A 13 -7.39 -9.76 10.34
N LEU A 14 -6.47 -9.79 9.66
CA LEU A 14 -5.35 -10.21 8.94
C LEU A 14 -5.35 -9.84 7.48
N VAL A 15 -4.57 -9.28 6.75
CA VAL A 15 -3.53 -9.03 6.03
C VAL A 15 -3.37 -8.84 4.62
N GLY A 16 -2.76 -8.33 3.96
CA GLY A 16 -2.43 -8.22 2.76
C GLY A 16 -1.58 -8.03 1.79
N ALA A 17 -1.13 -7.93 0.83
CA ALA A 17 -1.13 -7.55 -0.52
C ALA A 17 0.01 -8.00 -1.30
N ALA A 18 0.18 -7.69 -2.25
CA ALA A 18 0.16 -7.50 -3.66
C ALA A 18 1.44 -8.02 -4.30
N ALA A 19 1.36 -9.05 -5.07
CA ALA A 19 2.29 -9.26 -6.17
C ALA A 19 1.52 -9.09 -7.48
N LEU A 20 1.45 -7.88 -7.98
CA LEU A 20 1.10 -7.62 -9.36
C LEU A 20 2.37 -7.79 -10.19
N ALA A 21 2.80 -9.02 -10.36
CA ALA A 21 3.76 -9.36 -11.40
C ALA A 21 3.65 -10.84 -11.70
N LEU A 22 3.52 -11.13 -12.98
CA LEU A 22 3.51 -12.46 -13.60
C LEU A 22 2.13 -13.12 -13.68
N ILE A 23 1.24 -12.58 -14.50
CA ILE A 23 0.41 -13.45 -15.32
C ILE A 23 1.37 -14.08 -16.35
N SER A 24 1.96 -15.19 -15.98
CA SER A 24 2.54 -16.10 -16.97
C SER A 24 1.39 -16.92 -17.52
N ASP A 25 1.03 -16.64 -18.77
CA ASP A 25 0.11 -17.46 -19.55
C ASP A 25 0.48 -18.94 -19.41
N SER A 26 -0.38 -19.70 -18.76
CA SER A 26 -0.39 -21.14 -18.90
C SER A 26 -0.93 -21.45 -20.30
N VAL A 27 -0.02 -21.76 -21.22
CA VAL A 27 -0.37 -22.29 -22.53
C VAL A 27 -1.08 -23.63 -22.32
N LEU A 28 -2.41 -23.59 -22.33
CA LEU A 28 -3.22 -24.77 -22.55
C LEU A 28 -3.00 -25.18 -24.00
N ALA A 29 -2.43 -26.36 -24.21
CA ALA A 29 -2.33 -26.97 -25.50
C ALA A 29 -3.75 -27.18 -26.05
N ALA A 30 -4.14 -26.34 -27.01
CA ALA A 30 -5.41 -26.47 -27.69
C ALA A 30 -5.33 -27.63 -28.67
N ASP A 31 -6.35 -28.45 -28.63
CA ASP A 31 -6.61 -29.54 -29.55
C ASP A 31 -6.68 -29.03 -31.00
N LEU A 32 -5.91 -29.65 -31.89
CA LEU A 32 -5.80 -29.34 -33.31
C LEU A 32 -7.03 -29.87 -34.08
N GLY A 33 -8.15 -29.18 -33.94
CA GLY A 33 -9.42 -29.41 -34.64
C GLY A 33 -9.92 -28.20 -35.41
N GLY A 34 -9.45 -28.06 -36.63
CA GLY A 34 -10.32 -27.54 -37.70
C GLY A 34 -10.57 -26.05 -37.89
N ASP A 35 -9.96 -25.08 -37.15
CA ASP A 35 -10.12 -23.65 -37.47
C ASP A 35 -8.90 -22.80 -37.11
N CYS A 36 -7.73 -23.35 -37.38
CA CYS A 36 -6.42 -22.79 -37.06
C CYS A 36 -6.15 -21.38 -37.63
N CYS A 37 -6.85 -20.99 -38.70
CA CYS A 37 -6.66 -19.67 -39.32
C CYS A 37 -7.55 -18.60 -38.67
N ALA A 38 -8.77 -18.93 -38.26
CA ALA A 38 -9.65 -17.97 -37.61
C ALA A 38 -9.16 -17.58 -36.22
N ASP A 39 -8.66 -18.55 -35.43
CA ASP A 39 -8.02 -18.32 -34.11
C ASP A 39 -6.75 -17.45 -34.24
N LEU A 40 -5.96 -17.68 -35.27
CA LEU A 40 -4.77 -16.87 -35.57
C LEU A 40 -5.13 -15.44 -36.02
N GLU A 41 -6.18 -15.29 -36.82
CA GLU A 41 -6.66 -13.97 -37.26
C GLU A 41 -7.26 -13.19 -36.10
N GLU A 42 -8.01 -13.82 -35.20
CA GLU A 42 -8.56 -13.21 -33.98
C GLU A 42 -7.44 -12.79 -33.03
N ARG A 43 -6.47 -13.65 -32.77
CA ARG A 43 -5.31 -13.34 -31.93
C ARG A 43 -4.40 -12.25 -32.54
N VAL A 44 -4.26 -12.24 -33.85
CA VAL A 44 -3.53 -11.16 -34.54
C VAL A 44 -4.29 -9.85 -34.47
N ALA A 45 -5.61 -9.86 -34.61
CA ALA A 45 -6.46 -8.68 -34.47
C ALA A 45 -6.43 -8.15 -33.03
N GLU A 46 -6.46 -9.04 -32.03
CA GLU A 46 -6.36 -8.70 -30.61
C GLU A 46 -4.96 -8.12 -30.29
N LEU A 47 -3.88 -8.73 -30.78
CA LEU A 47 -2.53 -8.20 -30.67
C LEU A 47 -2.36 -6.88 -31.42
N GLU A 48 -3.04 -6.71 -32.56
CA GLU A 48 -3.02 -5.44 -33.31
C GLU A 48 -3.83 -4.34 -32.64
N ALA A 49 -4.90 -4.67 -31.93
CA ALA A 49 -5.70 -3.74 -31.16
C ALA A 49 -4.97 -3.25 -29.89
N THR A 50 -4.17 -4.13 -29.28
CA THR A 50 -3.41 -3.80 -28.04
C THR A 50 -2.00 -3.26 -28.29
N THR A 51 -1.49 -3.35 -29.53
CA THR A 51 -0.13 -2.90 -29.86
C THR A 51 -0.16 -1.63 -30.71
N ALA A 52 0.22 -0.49 -30.14
CA ALA A 52 0.36 0.77 -30.88
C ALA A 52 1.54 0.70 -31.87
N ARG A 53 1.27 0.45 -33.17
CA ARG A 53 2.28 0.19 -34.21
C ARG A 53 2.75 1.43 -34.95
N LYS A 54 2.51 2.65 -34.49
CA LYS A 54 3.06 3.87 -35.13
C LYS A 54 4.33 4.31 -34.42
N GLY A 55 5.48 4.12 -35.03
CA GLY A 55 6.79 4.51 -34.50
C GLY A 55 7.88 3.53 -34.88
N ASN A 56 8.75 3.20 -33.92
CA ASN A 56 9.86 2.28 -34.11
C ASN A 56 9.38 0.82 -34.10
N ARG A 57 9.41 0.16 -35.26
CA ARG A 57 8.99 -1.24 -35.43
C ARG A 57 9.84 -2.27 -34.67
N LYS A 58 10.92 -1.85 -34.01
CA LYS A 58 11.81 -2.73 -33.22
C LYS A 58 11.40 -2.88 -31.79
N VAL A 59 10.58 -1.97 -31.28
CA VAL A 59 10.09 -1.97 -29.90
C VAL A 59 8.60 -2.29 -29.91
N SER A 60 8.18 -3.33 -29.21
CA SER A 60 6.76 -3.56 -28.86
C SER A 60 6.35 -2.58 -27.77
N LEU A 61 5.10 -2.12 -27.80
CA LEU A 61 4.53 -1.29 -26.75
C LEU A 61 3.25 -1.96 -26.25
N ALA A 62 3.19 -2.26 -24.96
CA ALA A 62 1.99 -2.66 -24.25
C ALA A 62 1.44 -1.47 -23.46
N ILE A 63 0.14 -1.31 -23.49
CA ILE A 63 -0.60 -0.33 -22.67
C ILE A 63 -1.50 -1.15 -21.75
N SER A 64 -1.45 -0.86 -20.45
CA SER A 64 -2.28 -1.50 -19.44
C SER A 64 -2.59 -0.52 -18.33
N GLY A 65 -3.41 -0.91 -17.36
CA GLY A 65 -3.72 -0.06 -16.24
C GLY A 65 -4.99 -0.48 -15.50
N TRP A 66 -5.50 0.44 -14.71
CA TRP A 66 -6.78 0.26 -14.05
C TRP A 66 -7.44 1.60 -13.73
N ILE A 67 -8.75 1.54 -13.61
CA ILE A 67 -9.59 2.62 -13.08
C ILE A 67 -10.29 2.06 -11.84
N THR A 68 -10.21 2.80 -10.74
CA THR A 68 -10.80 2.40 -9.46
C THR A 68 -11.48 3.58 -8.78
N GLU A 69 -12.76 3.42 -8.47
CA GLU A 69 -13.56 4.45 -7.81
C GLU A 69 -14.44 3.82 -6.72
N GLN A 70 -14.77 4.60 -5.68
CA GLN A 70 -15.59 4.13 -4.58
C GLN A 70 -16.51 5.21 -4.03
N ILE A 71 -17.58 4.77 -3.38
CA ILE A 71 -18.39 5.56 -2.45
C ILE A 71 -17.84 5.23 -1.07
N LEU A 72 -17.30 6.24 -0.36
CA LEU A 72 -16.74 6.12 0.97
C LEU A 72 -17.65 6.83 1.97
N GLY A 73 -18.30 6.08 2.85
CA GLY A 73 -18.99 6.60 4.04
C GLY A 73 -18.03 6.61 5.22
N TRP A 74 -18.17 7.59 6.11
CA TRP A 74 -17.35 7.73 7.30
C TRP A 74 -18.14 8.20 8.51
N ASP A 75 -17.63 7.90 9.72
CA ASP A 75 -18.07 8.41 11.01
C ASP A 75 -16.84 8.54 11.91
N ASP A 76 -16.57 9.74 12.42
CA ASP A 76 -15.42 10.06 13.27
C ASP A 76 -15.80 10.40 14.73
N GLY A 77 -17.02 10.04 15.13
CA GLY A 77 -17.55 10.32 16.46
C GLY A 77 -18.04 11.78 16.65
N VAL A 78 -17.74 12.69 15.71
CA VAL A 78 -18.22 14.08 15.69
C VAL A 78 -19.29 14.27 14.63
N GLY A 79 -19.14 13.60 13.49
CA GLY A 79 -20.08 13.65 12.38
C GLY A 79 -19.90 12.46 11.44
N SER A 80 -20.80 12.35 10.47
CA SER A 80 -20.77 11.29 9.45
C SER A 80 -21.27 11.82 8.12
N ASP A 81 -20.73 11.32 7.02
CA ASP A 81 -21.14 11.64 5.65
C ASP A 81 -20.68 10.55 4.68
N ALA A 82 -20.90 10.76 3.37
CA ALA A 82 -20.43 9.87 2.32
C ALA A 82 -19.88 10.66 1.12
N TYR A 83 -18.74 10.24 0.61
CA TYR A 83 -18.03 10.84 -0.51
C TYR A 83 -17.90 9.88 -1.68
N VAL A 84 -17.78 10.42 -2.89
CA VAL A 84 -17.35 9.66 -4.06
C VAL A 84 -15.94 10.08 -4.39
N GLY A 85 -15.06 9.12 -4.63
CA GLY A 85 -13.67 9.40 -4.95
C GLY A 85 -12.92 8.18 -5.44
N THR A 86 -11.72 8.43 -5.93
CA THR A 86 -10.81 7.37 -6.35
C THR A 86 -10.46 6.50 -5.14
N SER A 87 -10.59 5.20 -5.28
CA SER A 87 -10.14 4.27 -4.25
C SER A 87 -8.61 4.29 -4.22
N LEU A 88 -8.04 4.97 -3.23
CA LEU A 88 -6.59 5.01 -3.05
C LEU A 88 -6.07 3.87 -2.19
N ASN A 89 -6.90 2.92 -1.86
CA ASN A 89 -6.49 1.76 -1.10
C ASN A 89 -5.35 1.00 -1.78
N ASP A 90 -5.21 1.17 -3.10
CA ASP A 90 -4.09 0.65 -3.87
C ASP A 90 -3.75 1.55 -5.08
N LEU A 91 -3.30 2.78 -4.80
CA LEU A 91 -2.53 3.54 -5.75
C LEU A 91 -3.31 4.33 -6.83
N GLY A 92 -4.60 4.56 -6.65
CA GLY A 92 -5.38 5.40 -7.56
C GLY A 92 -5.56 4.83 -8.97
N ASN A 93 -5.95 5.66 -9.91
CA ASN A 93 -6.06 5.29 -11.33
C ASN A 93 -4.70 5.34 -12.00
N ARG A 94 -4.36 4.33 -12.82
CA ARG A 94 -3.03 4.21 -13.44
C ARG A 94 -3.07 3.84 -14.90
N LEU A 95 -2.13 4.44 -15.63
CA LEU A 95 -1.76 4.06 -16.99
C LEU A 95 -0.31 3.58 -17.01
N HIS A 96 -0.09 2.41 -17.60
CA HIS A 96 1.22 1.80 -17.80
C HIS A 96 1.55 1.75 -19.29
N PHE A 97 2.77 2.12 -19.64
CA PHE A 97 3.34 2.03 -20.99
C PHE A 97 4.65 1.26 -20.86
N ASP A 98 4.65 0.00 -21.28
CA ASP A 98 5.81 -0.87 -21.19
C ASP A 98 6.31 -1.21 -22.59
N GLY A 99 7.55 -0.82 -22.89
CA GLY A 99 8.20 -1.10 -24.15
C GLY A 99 9.29 -2.16 -24.02
N SER A 100 9.37 -3.08 -24.99
CA SER A 100 10.43 -4.09 -25.00
C SER A 100 10.94 -4.39 -26.41
N ALA A 101 12.23 -4.73 -26.51
CA ALA A 101 12.89 -5.15 -27.74
C ALA A 101 13.88 -6.26 -27.46
N LYS A 102 13.89 -7.29 -28.30
CA LYS A 102 14.91 -8.32 -28.27
C LYS A 102 16.17 -7.80 -28.99
N ILE A 103 17.32 -7.86 -28.31
CA ILE A 103 18.62 -7.49 -28.89
C ILE A 103 19.21 -8.70 -29.62
N ASP A 104 19.28 -9.83 -28.93
CA ASP A 104 19.73 -11.11 -29.49
C ASP A 104 19.09 -12.31 -28.73
N SER A 105 19.68 -13.50 -28.81
CA SER A 105 19.17 -14.68 -28.12
C SER A 105 19.36 -14.67 -26.61
N GLN A 106 20.17 -13.76 -26.05
CA GLN A 106 20.48 -13.69 -24.62
C GLN A 106 20.04 -12.38 -23.98
N PHE A 107 19.94 -11.30 -24.74
CA PHE A 107 19.67 -9.96 -24.22
C PHE A 107 18.39 -9.35 -24.79
N SER A 108 17.67 -8.65 -23.93
CA SER A 108 16.55 -7.79 -24.24
C SER A 108 16.69 -6.45 -23.53
N ALA A 109 16.07 -5.41 -24.06
CA ALA A 109 16.03 -4.09 -23.46
C ALA A 109 14.60 -3.54 -23.51
N GLY A 110 14.28 -2.60 -22.64
CA GLY A 110 12.99 -1.95 -22.65
C GLY A 110 12.92 -0.75 -21.73
N PHE A 111 11.70 -0.25 -21.58
CA PHE A 111 11.39 0.85 -20.67
C PHE A 111 10.04 0.62 -20.00
N SER A 112 9.81 1.29 -18.88
CA SER A 112 8.51 1.39 -18.22
C SER A 112 8.21 2.85 -17.91
N LEU A 113 7.02 3.30 -18.28
CA LEU A 113 6.47 4.59 -17.89
C LEU A 113 5.11 4.34 -17.24
N ARG A 114 4.94 4.78 -16.00
CA ARG A 114 3.68 4.70 -15.24
C ARG A 114 3.23 6.09 -14.83
N ILE A 115 1.95 6.36 -15.07
CA ILE A 115 1.33 7.66 -14.81
C ILE A 115 0.14 7.44 -13.90
N ASP A 116 0.12 8.14 -12.76
CA ASP A 116 -1.05 8.21 -11.90
C ASP A 116 -2.00 9.30 -12.43
N VAL A 117 -3.27 8.95 -12.53
CA VAL A 117 -4.36 9.83 -12.97
C VAL A 117 -5.44 9.75 -11.89
N THR A 118 -5.31 10.56 -10.88
CA THR A 118 -6.23 10.56 -9.74
C THR A 118 -7.31 11.61 -9.95
N GLY A 119 -8.58 11.22 -9.81
CA GLY A 119 -9.73 12.11 -9.72
C GLY A 119 -9.81 12.78 -8.34
N ALA A 120 -10.91 12.59 -7.61
CA ALA A 120 -11.00 13.06 -6.22
C ALA A 120 -9.96 12.33 -5.34
N ASN A 121 -9.02 13.10 -4.83
CA ASN A 121 -7.86 12.56 -4.13
C ASN A 121 -8.18 12.18 -2.67
N GLY A 122 -8.30 10.89 -2.37
CA GLY A 122 -8.55 10.36 -1.03
C GLY A 122 -7.46 10.69 0.00
N PHE A 123 -6.25 11.05 -0.43
CA PHE A 123 -5.20 11.53 0.49
C PHE A 123 -5.55 12.83 1.20
N VAL A 124 -6.43 13.65 0.62
CA VAL A 124 -6.82 14.95 1.16
C VAL A 124 -8.32 15.05 1.41
N GLN A 125 -9.07 13.96 1.22
CA GLN A 125 -10.46 13.87 1.67
C GLN A 125 -10.51 13.72 3.19
N ASP A 126 -11.33 14.55 3.83
CA ASP A 126 -11.60 14.51 5.27
C ASP A 126 -13.00 15.02 5.58
N ALA A 127 -13.34 15.17 6.86
CA ALA A 127 -14.66 15.61 7.32
C ALA A 127 -15.07 17.01 6.81
N SER A 128 -14.13 17.82 6.32
CA SER A 128 -14.36 19.20 5.81
C SER A 128 -14.11 19.32 4.30
N ASN A 129 -13.46 18.35 3.69
CA ASN A 129 -13.04 18.36 2.28
C ASN A 129 -13.51 17.10 1.54
N SER A 130 -14.77 17.11 1.09
CA SER A 130 -15.36 15.97 0.38
C SER A 130 -14.77 15.73 -1.00
N ASN A 131 -14.31 16.78 -1.70
CA ASN A 131 -13.85 16.66 -3.08
C ASN A 131 -12.38 16.20 -3.20
N GLY A 132 -11.59 16.32 -2.13
CA GLY A 132 -10.18 15.92 -2.11
C GLY A 132 -9.25 16.69 -3.04
N GLY A 133 -9.80 17.53 -3.91
CA GLY A 133 -9.04 18.20 -4.98
C GLY A 133 -8.55 17.24 -6.08
N GLU A 134 -8.48 17.74 -7.31
CA GLU A 134 -7.88 17.02 -8.43
C GLU A 134 -6.38 17.30 -8.45
N GLY A 135 -5.55 16.25 -8.46
CA GLY A 135 -4.11 16.37 -8.68
C GLY A 135 -3.76 16.34 -10.16
N PRO A 136 -2.69 17.03 -10.61
CA PRO A 136 -2.20 16.82 -11.96
C PRO A 136 -1.69 15.38 -12.11
N PRO A 137 -1.74 14.80 -13.34
CA PRO A 137 -1.15 13.50 -13.58
C PRO A 137 0.31 13.45 -13.12
N GLY A 138 0.66 12.46 -12.31
CA GLY A 138 2.00 12.30 -11.75
C GLY A 138 2.79 11.17 -12.43
N THR A 139 4.10 11.36 -12.64
CA THR A 139 4.97 10.29 -13.11
C THR A 139 5.38 9.42 -11.93
N LEU A 140 4.86 8.20 -11.89
CA LEU A 140 5.19 7.22 -10.87
C LEU A 140 6.51 6.51 -11.19
N ASN A 141 6.62 5.93 -12.39
CA ASN A 141 7.83 5.27 -12.87
C ASN A 141 8.25 5.86 -14.23
N SER A 142 9.55 5.98 -14.44
CA SER A 142 10.17 6.34 -15.71
C SER A 142 11.60 5.80 -15.75
N TYR A 143 11.79 4.60 -16.29
CA TYR A 143 13.09 3.95 -16.32
C TYR A 143 13.27 3.08 -17.56
N TRP A 144 14.53 2.83 -17.94
CA TRP A 144 14.90 1.82 -18.91
C TRP A 144 15.56 0.63 -18.25
N TRP A 145 15.59 -0.51 -18.91
CA TRP A 145 16.21 -1.73 -18.43
C TRP A 145 16.93 -2.53 -19.51
N LEU A 146 17.94 -3.28 -19.10
CA LEU A 146 18.64 -4.30 -19.87
C LEU A 146 18.55 -5.62 -19.11
N LYS A 147 18.07 -6.69 -19.76
CA LYS A 147 17.86 -8.00 -19.17
C LYS A 147 18.57 -9.09 -19.92
N SER A 148 19.15 -10.04 -19.18
CA SER A 148 19.60 -11.34 -19.66
C SER A 148 18.98 -12.44 -18.80
N GLU A 149 18.48 -13.49 -19.42
CA GLU A 149 17.89 -14.63 -18.70
C GLU A 149 18.91 -15.38 -17.82
N LYS A 150 20.20 -15.22 -18.08
CA LYS A 150 21.28 -15.86 -17.32
C LYS A 150 21.89 -14.99 -16.23
N ILE A 151 21.91 -13.67 -16.46
CA ILE A 151 22.65 -12.73 -15.59
C ILE A 151 21.66 -11.92 -14.73
N GLY A 152 20.41 -11.74 -15.18
CA GLY A 152 19.43 -10.91 -14.49
C GLY A 152 19.15 -9.60 -15.23
N ARG A 153 18.61 -8.61 -14.51
CA ARG A 153 18.18 -7.33 -15.06
C ARG A 153 18.82 -6.16 -14.34
N VAL A 154 19.35 -5.22 -15.08
CA VAL A 154 19.70 -3.88 -14.59
C VAL A 154 18.69 -2.89 -15.10
N SER A 155 18.23 -1.99 -14.25
CA SER A 155 17.33 -0.90 -14.60
C SER A 155 17.82 0.43 -14.01
N VAL A 156 17.52 1.54 -14.70
CA VAL A 156 17.99 2.88 -14.34
C VAL A 156 16.90 3.90 -14.60
N GLY A 157 16.62 4.72 -13.62
CA GLY A 157 15.63 5.81 -13.67
C GLY A 157 14.74 5.84 -12.43
N ARG A 158 13.62 6.58 -12.51
CA ARG A 158 12.63 6.60 -11.42
C ARG A 158 11.84 5.29 -11.43
N GLN A 159 12.05 4.51 -10.39
CA GLN A 159 11.49 3.17 -10.22
C GLN A 159 11.36 2.79 -8.74
N SER A 160 10.64 1.71 -8.46
CA SER A 160 10.61 1.09 -7.15
C SER A 160 12.01 0.65 -6.72
N GLN A 161 12.40 0.99 -5.51
CA GLN A 161 13.60 0.48 -4.85
C GLN A 161 13.54 -1.04 -4.72
N ALA A 162 14.65 -1.69 -4.36
CA ALA A 162 14.66 -3.15 -4.17
C ALA A 162 13.78 -3.58 -3.00
N SER A 163 13.67 -2.78 -1.94
CA SER A 163 12.85 -3.03 -0.77
C SER A 163 11.35 -2.74 -0.96
N ASP A 164 10.96 -1.95 -1.97
CA ASP A 164 9.55 -1.67 -2.30
C ASP A 164 8.84 -2.97 -2.72
N ASP A 165 7.58 -3.13 -2.37
CA ASP A 165 6.76 -4.32 -2.65
C ASP A 165 7.35 -5.63 -2.07
N THR A 166 7.98 -5.60 -0.89
CA THR A 166 8.42 -6.83 -0.21
C THR A 166 7.36 -7.49 0.64
N TRP A 167 6.26 -6.85 0.89
CA TRP A 167 5.12 -7.53 1.45
C TRP A 167 4.29 -8.20 0.34
N VAL A 168 3.67 -9.33 0.63
CA VAL A 168 3.13 -10.24 -0.38
C VAL A 168 1.72 -10.74 -0.06
N ASP A 169 0.89 -10.88 -1.08
CA ASP A 169 -0.44 -11.48 -1.00
C ASP A 169 -0.66 -12.52 -2.10
N VAL A 170 -1.60 -13.42 -1.85
CA VAL A 170 -2.04 -14.46 -2.76
C VAL A 170 -3.58 -14.55 -2.83
N SER A 171 -4.28 -13.54 -2.31
CA SER A 171 -5.75 -13.53 -2.22
C SER A 171 -6.45 -13.12 -3.53
N GLY A 172 -5.71 -12.55 -4.48
CA GLY A 172 -6.21 -12.06 -5.77
C GLY A 172 -6.34 -10.55 -5.85
N ALA A 173 -6.23 -10.00 -7.07
CA ALA A 173 -6.13 -8.56 -7.31
C ALA A 173 -7.28 -7.75 -6.69
N GLY A 174 -8.54 -8.16 -6.86
CA GLY A 174 -9.68 -7.46 -6.29
C GLY A 174 -9.64 -7.37 -4.76
N SER A 175 -9.20 -8.43 -4.07
CA SER A 175 -9.01 -8.43 -2.62
C SER A 175 -7.88 -7.50 -2.18
N VAL A 176 -6.84 -7.38 -2.99
CA VAL A 176 -5.73 -6.46 -2.79
C VAL A 176 -6.19 -5.01 -2.89
N PHE A 177 -7.02 -4.67 -3.86
CA PHE A 177 -7.61 -3.33 -4.00
C PHE A 177 -8.57 -2.99 -2.86
N ALA A 178 -9.29 -3.96 -2.32
CA ALA A 178 -10.21 -3.75 -1.21
C ALA A 178 -9.48 -3.64 0.13
N ALA A 179 -8.39 -4.41 0.34
CA ALA A 179 -7.66 -4.50 1.59
C ALA A 179 -6.17 -4.72 1.37
N ASN A 180 -5.38 -3.80 1.86
CA ASN A 180 -3.96 -3.64 1.57
C ASN A 180 -3.19 -3.18 2.83
N LEU A 181 -1.89 -3.49 2.97
CA LEU A 181 -1.05 -2.98 4.06
C LEU A 181 -1.11 -1.46 4.09
N VAL A 182 -0.76 -0.84 2.97
CA VAL A 182 -0.82 0.61 2.82
C VAL A 182 -2.27 1.06 2.77
N ILE A 183 -2.65 1.97 3.65
CA ILE A 183 -3.99 2.52 3.70
C ILE A 183 -3.95 3.97 3.24
N PHE A 184 -4.64 4.24 2.16
CA PHE A 184 -4.79 5.59 1.64
C PHE A 184 -6.10 6.25 2.07
N ASP A 185 -7.13 5.45 2.34
CA ASP A 185 -8.42 5.95 2.81
C ASP A 185 -8.34 6.41 4.28
N GLY A 186 -8.84 7.59 4.59
CA GLY A 186 -9.02 8.07 5.96
C GLY A 186 -7.79 8.70 6.61
N GLN A 187 -6.61 8.68 5.99
CA GLN A 187 -5.41 9.24 6.61
C GLN A 187 -5.48 10.75 6.89
N ASN A 188 -6.25 11.49 6.09
CA ASN A 188 -6.42 12.93 6.25
C ASN A 188 -7.49 13.31 7.28
N PHE A 189 -8.29 12.36 7.75
CA PHE A 189 -9.27 12.62 8.81
C PHE A 189 -8.57 13.03 10.10
N GLN A 190 -9.12 14.06 10.72
CA GLN A 190 -8.60 14.65 11.95
C GLN A 190 -8.82 13.69 13.12
N LEU A 191 -7.86 13.68 14.04
CA LEU A 191 -7.97 12.97 15.30
C LEU A 191 -9.01 13.65 16.19
N VAL A 192 -9.75 12.88 16.97
CA VAL A 192 -10.70 13.38 17.96
C VAL A 192 -10.33 12.75 19.31
N PRO A 193 -9.94 13.55 20.32
CA PRO A 193 -9.73 13.03 21.67
C PRO A 193 -10.98 12.37 22.26
N GLU A 194 -10.84 11.19 22.88
CA GLU A 194 -11.98 10.42 23.43
C GLU A 194 -12.81 11.25 24.40
N GLY A 195 -14.13 11.24 24.21
CA GLY A 195 -15.09 11.99 25.05
C GLY A 195 -15.21 13.47 24.70
N THR A 196 -14.44 13.99 23.76
CA THR A 196 -14.62 15.32 23.19
C THR A 196 -15.50 15.28 21.95
N LYS A 197 -15.87 16.46 21.44
CA LYS A 197 -16.60 16.59 20.16
C LYS A 197 -15.91 17.61 19.26
N THR A 198 -14.60 17.74 19.43
CA THR A 198 -13.77 18.70 18.69
C THR A 198 -12.64 17.98 17.97
N ARG A 199 -12.54 18.18 16.68
CA ARG A 199 -11.47 17.66 15.86
C ARG A 199 -10.17 18.42 16.12
N ALA A 200 -9.07 17.69 16.29
CA ALA A 200 -7.73 18.22 16.35
C ALA A 200 -7.28 18.70 14.95
N LYS A 201 -6.16 19.42 14.85
CA LYS A 201 -5.47 19.60 13.56
C LYS A 201 -4.70 18.35 13.18
N ALA A 202 -4.18 17.61 14.16
CA ALA A 202 -3.51 16.33 13.96
C ALA A 202 -4.45 15.31 13.32
N ARG A 203 -3.90 14.40 12.51
CA ARG A 203 -4.63 13.49 11.63
C ARG A 203 -4.19 12.05 11.83
N TRP A 204 -4.97 11.09 11.36
CA TRP A 204 -4.61 9.66 11.42
C TRP A 204 -3.28 9.37 10.73
N GLY A 205 -2.97 10.07 9.62
CA GLY A 205 -1.67 9.99 8.96
C GLY A 205 -0.49 10.40 9.83
N ASP A 206 -0.68 11.25 10.82
CA ASP A 206 0.42 11.73 11.68
C ASP A 206 0.89 10.71 12.71
N ILE A 207 0.04 9.72 13.02
CA ILE A 207 0.34 8.62 13.95
C ILE A 207 0.35 7.24 13.30
N GLY A 208 0.25 7.19 11.99
CA GLY A 208 0.26 5.96 11.19
C GLY A 208 1.33 5.92 10.09
N ASN A 209 2.22 6.90 10.03
CA ASN A 209 3.26 7.01 9.00
C ASN A 209 4.66 6.69 9.54
N CYS A 210 5.47 6.10 8.67
CA CYS A 210 6.90 5.92 8.90
C CYS A 210 7.64 7.27 8.87
N TYR A 211 8.81 7.34 9.52
CA TYR A 211 9.67 8.53 9.47
C TYR A 211 10.27 8.76 8.07
N THR A 212 10.58 7.69 7.36
CA THR A 212 11.27 7.73 6.07
C THR A 212 10.35 8.07 4.91
N ILE A 213 9.14 7.52 4.91
CA ILE A 213 8.19 7.61 3.79
C ILE A 213 6.82 8.02 4.30
N GLY A 214 6.36 9.21 3.90
CA GLY A 214 5.03 9.70 4.22
C GLY A 214 4.02 9.37 3.13
N VAL A 215 3.83 8.09 2.75
CA VAL A 215 2.94 7.69 1.66
C VAL A 215 1.83 6.78 2.17
N GLY A 216 0.84 7.36 2.81
CA GLY A 216 -0.30 6.62 3.36
C GLY A 216 -0.05 6.06 4.76
N ILE A 217 -1.13 5.69 5.43
CA ILE A 217 -1.07 5.04 6.75
C ILE A 217 -0.62 3.60 6.58
N PHE A 218 0.21 3.09 7.49
CA PHE A 218 0.82 1.76 7.35
C PHE A 218 1.55 1.62 6.02
N ALA A 219 2.31 2.64 5.64
CA ALA A 219 3.12 2.57 4.45
C ALA A 219 4.09 1.39 4.53
N ASP A 220 4.45 0.86 3.38
CA ASP A 220 5.66 0.08 3.20
C ASP A 220 6.84 1.00 3.53
N CYS A 221 7.35 0.97 4.76
CA CYS A 221 8.36 1.93 5.23
C CYS A 221 9.66 1.82 4.42
N GLY A 222 10.00 0.62 3.97
CA GLY A 222 11.10 0.37 3.05
C GLY A 222 10.64 0.45 1.60
N GLY A 223 11.31 1.27 0.84
CA GLY A 223 11.06 1.41 -0.58
C GLY A 223 10.08 2.52 -0.95
N ASP A 224 10.55 3.35 -1.85
CA ASP A 224 9.75 4.36 -2.57
C ASP A 224 10.14 4.28 -4.05
N ARG A 225 9.53 5.13 -4.83
CA ARG A 225 9.89 5.31 -6.24
C ARG A 225 10.88 6.45 -6.38
N THR A 226 12.14 6.10 -6.49
CA THR A 226 13.26 7.05 -6.53
C THR A 226 14.05 6.92 -7.83
N ASN A 227 14.91 7.90 -8.12
CA ASN A 227 15.90 7.81 -9.18
C ASN A 227 17.03 6.88 -8.72
N SER A 228 17.04 5.66 -9.21
CA SER A 228 17.94 4.60 -8.75
C SER A 228 18.50 3.75 -9.88
N VAL A 229 19.60 3.07 -9.59
CA VAL A 229 20.06 1.88 -10.30
C VAL A 229 19.61 0.68 -9.50
N ARG A 230 18.92 -0.27 -10.15
CA ARG A 230 18.47 -1.51 -9.53
C ARG A 230 18.94 -2.71 -10.34
N TYR A 231 19.38 -3.72 -9.62
CA TYR A 231 19.68 -5.05 -10.17
C TYR A 231 18.73 -6.09 -9.57
N ASP A 232 18.19 -6.94 -10.44
CA ASP A 232 17.40 -8.12 -10.07
C ASP A 232 18.09 -9.37 -10.62
N THR A 233 18.30 -10.40 -9.79
CA THR A 233 18.86 -11.69 -10.24
C THR A 233 17.90 -12.38 -11.22
N PRO A 234 18.36 -13.39 -11.97
CA PRO A 234 17.46 -14.36 -12.56
C PRO A 234 16.64 -15.06 -11.45
N THR A 235 15.45 -15.57 -11.83
CA THR A 235 14.66 -16.40 -10.93
C THR A 235 15.33 -17.77 -10.75
N ILE A 236 15.67 -18.13 -9.52
CA ILE A 236 16.32 -19.40 -9.17
C ILE A 236 15.47 -20.12 -8.14
N GLY A 237 14.80 -21.19 -8.51
CA GLY A 237 13.92 -21.96 -7.61
C GLY A 237 12.76 -21.13 -7.03
N GLY A 238 12.24 -20.15 -7.79
CA GLY A 238 11.20 -19.22 -7.33
C GLY A 238 11.74 -17.99 -6.58
N PHE A 239 13.03 -17.93 -6.28
CA PHE A 239 13.67 -16.80 -5.60
C PHE A 239 14.19 -15.77 -6.59
N VAL A 240 14.02 -14.48 -6.23
CA VAL A 240 14.65 -13.33 -6.89
C VAL A 240 15.30 -12.47 -5.81
N GLY A 241 16.61 -12.26 -5.92
CA GLY A 241 17.35 -11.30 -5.14
C GLY A 241 17.37 -9.95 -5.87
N SER A 242 17.21 -8.86 -5.14
CA SER A 242 17.26 -7.50 -5.69
C SER A 242 18.19 -6.63 -4.84
N ALA A 243 18.85 -5.69 -5.48
CA ALA A 243 19.60 -4.63 -4.81
C ALA A 243 19.41 -3.33 -5.55
N SER A 244 19.27 -2.21 -4.86
CA SER A 244 19.26 -0.89 -5.48
C SER A 244 20.12 0.10 -4.71
N TRP A 245 20.53 1.12 -5.44
CA TRP A 245 21.26 2.26 -4.94
C TRP A 245 20.78 3.50 -5.70
N GLY A 246 20.63 4.57 -5.03
CA GLY A 246 20.12 5.78 -5.64
C GLY A 246 20.77 7.04 -5.13
N GLN A 247 20.17 8.11 -5.56
CA GLN A 247 20.53 9.46 -5.27
C GLN A 247 20.61 9.67 -3.75
N ASP A 248 21.70 10.32 -3.31
CA ASP A 248 21.86 10.82 -1.95
C ASP A 248 22.02 9.74 -0.84
N ASP A 249 22.71 8.64 -1.21
CA ASP A 249 23.23 7.64 -0.27
C ASP A 249 22.22 6.71 0.40
N PHE A 250 21.10 6.41 -0.26
CA PHE A 250 20.34 5.23 0.13
C PHE A 250 20.83 3.98 -0.62
N TRP A 251 20.75 2.85 0.04
CA TRP A 251 20.87 1.53 -0.58
C TRP A 251 19.93 0.54 0.09
N ASP A 252 19.52 -0.45 -0.66
CA ASP A 252 18.66 -1.50 -0.15
C ASP A 252 18.87 -2.84 -0.86
N VAL A 253 18.44 -3.89 -0.18
CA VAL A 253 18.43 -5.27 -0.69
C VAL A 253 17.12 -5.95 -0.35
N ALA A 254 16.70 -6.87 -1.22
CA ALA A 254 15.53 -7.69 -0.97
C ALA A 254 15.68 -9.10 -1.52
N LEU A 255 15.01 -10.04 -0.90
CA LEU A 255 14.82 -11.40 -1.40
C LEU A 255 13.32 -11.70 -1.44
N ARG A 256 12.82 -12.12 -2.60
CA ARG A 256 11.44 -12.53 -2.82
C ARG A 256 11.38 -13.95 -3.30
N HIS A 257 10.33 -14.64 -2.91
CA HIS A 257 9.98 -15.97 -3.42
C HIS A 257 8.51 -16.01 -3.76
N SER A 258 8.17 -16.65 -4.86
CA SER A 258 6.80 -17.06 -5.17
C SER A 258 6.81 -18.45 -5.80
N GLY A 259 5.84 -19.27 -5.47
CA GLY A 259 5.76 -20.62 -6.00
C GLY A 259 4.54 -21.38 -5.54
N GLU A 260 4.35 -22.54 -6.17
CA GLU A 260 3.33 -23.50 -5.78
C GLU A 260 4.00 -24.76 -5.23
N PHE A 261 3.60 -25.16 -4.04
CA PHE A 261 4.06 -26.39 -3.41
C PHE A 261 2.86 -27.23 -2.98
N SER A 262 2.72 -28.41 -3.57
CA SER A 262 1.55 -29.28 -3.37
C SER A 262 0.25 -28.51 -3.70
N SER A 263 -0.60 -28.30 -2.72
CA SER A 263 -1.87 -27.58 -2.85
C SER A 263 -1.81 -26.12 -2.36
N PHE A 264 -0.62 -25.58 -2.14
CA PHE A 264 -0.44 -24.21 -1.65
C PHE A 264 0.25 -23.34 -2.70
N LYS A 265 -0.34 -22.19 -2.99
CA LYS A 265 0.39 -21.05 -3.54
C LYS A 265 1.00 -20.28 -2.39
N THR A 266 2.29 -20.00 -2.46
CA THR A 266 3.02 -19.29 -1.41
C THR A 266 3.80 -18.12 -1.98
N ALA A 267 3.91 -17.06 -1.18
CA ALA A 267 4.79 -15.94 -1.45
C ALA A 267 5.52 -15.53 -0.17
N PHE A 268 6.73 -15.01 -0.32
CA PHE A 268 7.58 -14.53 0.75
C PHE A 268 8.36 -13.31 0.27
N GLY A 269 8.56 -12.35 1.16
CA GLY A 269 9.40 -11.19 0.94
C GLY A 269 10.17 -10.83 2.20
N VAL A 270 11.42 -10.42 2.04
CA VAL A 270 12.23 -9.82 3.10
C VAL A 270 13.11 -8.74 2.49
N SER A 271 13.28 -7.64 3.19
CA SER A 271 14.14 -6.54 2.75
C SER A 271 14.83 -5.84 3.91
N PHE A 272 15.91 -5.18 3.57
CA PHE A 272 16.60 -4.23 4.41
C PHE A 272 16.95 -2.99 3.57
N GLN A 273 16.76 -1.81 4.14
CA GLN A 273 17.11 -0.52 3.56
C GLN A 273 17.89 0.28 4.59
N SER A 274 18.92 1.00 4.13
CA SER A 274 19.58 2.05 4.89
C SER A 274 19.49 3.34 4.09
N ASN A 275 19.01 4.39 4.73
CA ASN A 275 18.81 5.70 4.12
C ASN A 275 19.48 6.76 4.96
N THR A 276 20.51 7.43 4.39
CA THR A 276 21.26 8.52 5.01
C THR A 276 21.00 9.86 4.33
N ASP A 277 20.03 9.91 3.41
CA ASP A 277 19.66 11.12 2.67
C ASP A 277 18.61 11.94 3.39
N THR A 278 19.04 12.93 4.12
CA THR A 278 18.18 13.91 4.82
C THR A 278 17.42 14.85 3.87
N ARG A 279 17.69 14.82 2.56
CA ARG A 279 17.07 15.72 1.58
C ARG A 279 15.77 15.16 0.98
N ILE A 280 15.54 13.85 1.07
CA ILE A 280 14.35 13.20 0.51
C ILE A 280 13.24 12.98 1.55
N LYS A 281 13.04 13.83 2.51
CA LYS A 281 12.02 13.73 3.56
C LYS A 281 12.43 12.96 4.83
N THR A 282 13.60 12.39 4.91
CA THR A 282 14.07 11.84 6.16
C THR A 282 14.48 12.97 7.09
N ILE A 283 13.98 12.91 8.30
CA ILE A 283 14.39 13.84 9.36
C ILE A 283 15.80 13.45 9.83
N THR A 284 16.19 12.21 9.62
CA THR A 284 17.41 11.60 10.14
C THR A 284 17.77 10.34 9.36
N ASP A 285 18.98 9.84 9.61
CA ASP A 285 19.41 8.53 9.11
C ASP A 285 18.50 7.43 9.65
N THR A 286 18.11 6.48 8.79
CA THR A 286 17.10 5.50 9.13
C THR A 286 17.42 4.14 8.50
N ASP A 287 17.41 3.11 9.33
CA ASP A 287 17.46 1.71 8.89
C ASP A 287 16.07 1.07 8.97
N ILE A 288 15.72 0.26 7.96
CA ILE A 288 14.39 -0.36 7.84
C ILE A 288 14.53 -1.83 7.52
N PHE A 289 13.84 -2.65 8.29
CA PHE A 289 13.72 -4.09 8.05
C PHE A 289 12.25 -4.46 7.83
N GLN A 290 11.99 -5.31 6.83
CA GLN A 290 10.65 -5.81 6.55
C GLN A 290 10.66 -7.28 6.21
N VAL A 291 9.62 -8.00 6.62
CA VAL A 291 9.41 -9.41 6.27
C VAL A 291 7.92 -9.71 6.12
N SER A 292 7.59 -10.52 5.13
CA SER A 292 6.22 -10.95 4.88
C SER A 292 6.14 -12.39 4.37
N PHE A 293 5.00 -13.01 4.62
CA PHE A 293 4.66 -14.35 4.11
C PHE A 293 3.17 -14.43 3.79
N ALA A 294 2.82 -15.10 2.70
CA ALA A 294 1.45 -15.37 2.32
C ALA A 294 1.27 -16.80 1.81
N ALA A 295 0.12 -17.41 2.07
CA ALA A 295 -0.25 -18.73 1.57
C ALA A 295 -1.75 -18.80 1.22
N LEU A 296 -2.05 -19.49 0.12
CA LEU A 296 -3.39 -19.87 -0.32
C LEU A 296 -3.45 -21.38 -0.52
N HIS A 297 -4.34 -22.06 0.19
CA HIS A 297 -4.65 -23.48 -0.05
C HIS A 297 -5.67 -23.59 -1.18
N THR A 298 -5.21 -23.97 -2.37
CA THR A 298 -6.00 -23.92 -3.62
C THR A 298 -7.28 -24.75 -3.61
N PRO A 299 -7.33 -25.97 -2.96
CA PRO A 299 -8.56 -26.75 -2.93
C PRO A 299 -9.67 -26.15 -2.06
N THR A 300 -9.33 -25.45 -0.98
CA THR A 300 -10.33 -24.88 -0.08
C THR A 300 -10.53 -23.38 -0.30
N GLY A 301 -9.61 -22.72 -1.01
CA GLY A 301 -9.58 -21.28 -1.15
C GLY A 301 -9.18 -20.51 0.13
N LEU A 302 -8.84 -21.21 1.23
CA LEU A 302 -8.38 -20.56 2.45
C LEU A 302 -7.03 -19.90 2.22
N PHE A 303 -6.92 -18.64 2.60
CA PHE A 303 -5.67 -17.89 2.50
C PHE A 303 -5.37 -17.12 3.79
N GLY A 304 -4.11 -16.79 3.93
CA GLY A 304 -3.62 -15.90 4.97
C GLY A 304 -2.23 -15.41 4.63
N SER A 305 -1.84 -14.32 5.19
CA SER A 305 -0.51 -13.78 5.11
C SER A 305 -0.19 -12.91 6.34
N VAL A 306 1.06 -12.59 6.59
CA VAL A 306 1.59 -11.81 7.70
C VAL A 306 2.66 -10.85 7.18
N TYR A 307 2.71 -9.66 7.75
CA TYR A 307 3.77 -8.69 7.53
C TYR A 307 4.25 -8.14 8.86
N TYR A 308 5.54 -7.91 8.97
CA TYR A 308 6.18 -7.16 10.03
C TYR A 308 7.20 -6.19 9.41
N GLY A 309 7.17 -4.95 9.89
CA GLY A 309 8.12 -3.89 9.56
C GLY A 309 8.68 -3.26 10.82
N HIS A 310 9.94 -2.89 10.77
CA HIS A 310 10.67 -2.19 11.83
C HIS A 310 11.50 -1.08 11.21
N GLU A 311 11.40 0.12 11.76
CA GLU A 311 12.14 1.29 11.32
C GLU A 311 12.89 1.87 12.53
N SER A 312 14.18 2.15 12.36
CA SER A 312 15.09 2.64 13.40
C SER A 312 15.69 3.98 12.97
N PRO A 313 14.99 5.10 13.24
CA PRO A 313 15.47 6.44 12.88
C PRO A 313 16.43 7.00 13.96
N ASP A 314 17.58 7.55 13.55
CA ASP A 314 18.56 8.10 14.45
C ASP A 314 18.01 9.30 15.24
N GLY A 315 18.04 9.20 16.57
CA GLY A 315 17.58 10.24 17.48
C GLY A 315 16.07 10.27 17.75
N PHE A 316 15.32 9.37 17.15
CA PHE A 316 13.89 9.17 17.40
C PHE A 316 13.62 7.77 17.94
N LYS A 317 12.37 7.50 18.28
CA LYS A 317 11.94 6.19 18.77
C LYS A 317 11.74 5.23 17.60
N ASP A 318 12.21 3.99 17.74
CA ASP A 318 11.96 2.94 16.77
C ASP A 318 10.47 2.73 16.57
N THR A 319 10.05 2.45 15.33
CA THR A 319 8.68 2.12 15.00
C THR A 319 8.53 0.65 14.67
N ASP A 320 7.39 0.08 15.03
CA ASP A 320 7.03 -1.29 14.69
C ASP A 320 5.64 -1.34 14.05
N GLN A 321 5.49 -2.13 13.01
CA GLN A 321 4.18 -2.41 12.45
C GLN A 321 3.97 -3.90 12.20
N LEU A 322 2.82 -4.37 12.62
CA LEU A 322 2.33 -5.71 12.34
C LEU A 322 1.02 -5.61 11.56
N TYR A 323 0.92 -6.40 10.53
CA TYR A 323 -0.31 -6.48 9.77
C TYR A 323 -0.60 -7.93 9.38
N LEU A 324 -1.82 -8.31 9.56
CA LEU A 324 -2.24 -9.69 9.47
C LEU A 324 -3.64 -9.88 8.79
N LYS A 325 -4.00 -10.80 7.78
CA LYS A 325 -5.34 -11.08 7.12
C LYS A 325 -5.59 -12.55 6.86
N ALA A 326 -6.79 -12.97 6.90
CA ALA A 326 -7.22 -14.26 6.41
C ALA A 326 -8.55 -14.15 5.70
N GLY A 327 -8.82 -15.15 4.92
CA GLY A 327 -10.06 -15.20 4.22
C GLY A 327 -10.24 -16.49 3.45
N ILE A 328 -11.28 -16.47 2.67
CA ILE A 328 -11.60 -17.55 1.76
C ILE A 328 -11.91 -16.98 0.37
N ARG A 329 -11.28 -17.54 -0.64
CA ARG A 329 -11.51 -17.27 -2.06
C ARG A 329 -12.26 -18.48 -2.66
N ALA A 330 -13.53 -18.29 -3.04
CA ALA A 330 -14.39 -19.37 -3.50
C ALA A 330 -15.18 -18.96 -4.75
N ASN A 331 -15.37 -19.89 -5.67
CA ASN A 331 -16.22 -19.67 -6.85
C ASN A 331 -17.68 -19.97 -6.48
N LEU A 332 -18.40 -18.97 -5.95
CA LEU A 332 -19.80 -19.12 -5.52
C LEU A 332 -20.81 -18.94 -6.65
N ASN A 333 -20.38 -18.36 -7.76
CA ASN A 333 -21.20 -18.08 -8.94
C ASN A 333 -20.35 -18.13 -10.20
N SER A 334 -20.97 -17.94 -11.37
CA SER A 334 -20.31 -18.00 -12.68
C SER A 334 -19.61 -16.69 -13.10
N LEU A 335 -19.59 -15.65 -12.28
CA LEU A 335 -18.96 -14.38 -12.62
C LEU A 335 -17.44 -14.44 -12.41
N GLY A 336 -16.98 -15.19 -11.43
CA GLY A 336 -15.61 -15.30 -10.99
C GLY A 336 -15.50 -15.61 -9.50
N ALA A 337 -14.36 -15.37 -8.90
CA ALA A 337 -14.16 -15.65 -7.48
C ALA A 337 -14.87 -14.62 -6.59
N THR A 338 -15.47 -15.12 -5.52
CA THR A 338 -15.95 -14.33 -4.39
C THR A 338 -14.93 -14.48 -3.24
N VAL A 339 -14.42 -13.37 -2.71
CA VAL A 339 -13.42 -13.36 -1.65
C VAL A 339 -14.01 -12.71 -0.40
N PHE A 340 -14.07 -13.45 0.69
CA PHE A 340 -14.37 -12.91 2.01
C PHE A 340 -13.07 -12.78 2.78
N TYR A 341 -12.85 -11.64 3.41
CA TYR A 341 -11.63 -11.40 4.18
C TYR A 341 -11.91 -10.63 5.46
N GLY A 342 -10.99 -10.78 6.39
CA GLY A 342 -10.82 -9.91 7.53
C GLY A 342 -9.36 -9.48 7.66
N GLU A 343 -9.11 -8.30 8.22
CA GLU A 343 -7.78 -7.73 8.41
C GLU A 343 -7.62 -7.09 9.80
N TYR A 344 -6.40 -7.10 10.31
CA TYR A 344 -5.96 -6.39 11.51
C TYR A 344 -4.56 -5.83 11.29
N GLY A 345 -4.31 -4.63 11.74
CA GLY A 345 -2.98 -4.03 11.77
C GLY A 345 -2.75 -3.27 13.06
N ARG A 346 -1.49 -3.21 13.50
CA ARG A 346 -1.05 -2.41 14.61
C ARG A 346 0.28 -1.77 14.30
N GLY A 347 0.35 -0.44 14.44
CA GLY A 347 1.56 0.35 14.43
C GLY A 347 1.85 0.88 15.82
N ASN A 348 3.09 0.78 16.25
CA ASN A 348 3.55 1.37 17.49
C ASN A 348 4.58 2.44 17.15
N ASP A 349 4.45 3.60 17.80
CA ASP A 349 5.40 4.71 17.71
C ASP A 349 5.61 5.27 16.28
N MET A 350 4.59 5.14 15.43
CA MET A 350 4.58 5.66 14.06
C MET A 350 4.13 7.14 14.02
N PHE A 351 4.70 7.99 14.87
CA PHE A 351 4.26 9.38 15.05
C PHE A 351 5.18 10.42 14.35
N GLY A 352 5.93 10.01 13.34
CA GLY A 352 6.76 10.91 12.55
C GLY A 352 6.02 12.14 12.01
N GLY A 353 4.71 12.06 11.83
CA GLY A 353 3.85 13.15 11.45
C GLY A 353 3.69 14.24 12.51
N LEU A 354 3.70 13.90 13.77
CA LEU A 354 3.62 14.83 14.90
C LEU A 354 4.97 15.52 15.18
N GLU A 355 6.07 14.91 14.78
CA GLU A 355 7.43 15.46 14.93
C GLU A 355 7.85 16.39 13.78
N GLY A 356 6.91 16.81 12.93
CA GLY A 356 7.17 17.71 11.81
C GLY A 356 7.78 17.05 10.56
N GLY A 357 7.93 15.74 10.54
CA GLY A 357 8.46 14.97 9.39
C GLY A 357 7.41 14.56 8.38
N ALA A 358 6.16 14.56 8.72
CA ALA A 358 5.13 14.11 7.80
C ALA A 358 4.57 15.19 6.91
N VAL A 359 4.14 14.71 5.80
CA VAL A 359 3.79 15.45 4.59
C VAL A 359 2.38 16.05 4.65
N PHE A 360 1.56 15.70 5.63
CA PHE A 360 0.11 15.88 5.51
C PHE A 360 -0.55 16.85 6.49
N SER A 361 -0.10 16.95 7.73
CA SER A 361 -0.87 17.66 8.74
C SER A 361 -0.54 19.15 8.87
N GLY A 362 0.71 19.55 8.59
CA GLY A 362 1.19 20.88 8.92
C GLY A 362 1.23 21.16 10.43
N VAL A 363 1.16 20.13 11.25
CA VAL A 363 1.35 20.20 12.71
C VAL A 363 2.83 20.35 12.99
N THR A 364 3.21 21.40 13.73
CA THR A 364 4.62 21.71 14.04
C THR A 364 4.97 21.36 15.48
N ASP A 365 3.98 21.18 16.33
CA ASP A 365 4.11 20.69 17.71
C ASP A 365 2.79 20.07 18.19
N LEU A 366 2.86 19.31 19.27
CA LEU A 366 1.71 18.59 19.82
C LEU A 366 0.62 19.56 20.33
N CYS A 367 1.01 20.70 20.88
CA CYS A 367 0.06 21.69 21.36
C CYS A 367 -0.70 22.38 20.22
N ASP A 368 -0.03 22.72 19.12
CA ASP A 368 -0.71 23.24 17.93
C ASP A 368 -1.67 22.20 17.33
N GLY A 369 -1.25 20.93 17.33
CA GLY A 369 -2.04 19.82 16.83
C GLY A 369 -3.36 19.61 17.57
N PHE A 370 -3.40 19.87 18.86
CA PHE A 370 -4.54 19.58 19.75
C PHE A 370 -5.20 20.82 20.37
N ALA A 371 -4.81 22.02 19.97
CA ALA A 371 -5.35 23.27 20.51
C ALA A 371 -6.88 23.37 20.42
N GLY A 372 -7.51 23.67 21.55
CA GLY A 372 -8.95 23.90 21.65
C GLY A 372 -9.81 22.64 21.61
N THR A 373 -9.23 21.45 21.67
CA THR A 373 -9.99 20.17 21.65
C THR A 373 -10.66 19.86 22.99
N GLY A 374 -10.12 20.38 24.10
CA GLY A 374 -10.55 20.05 25.46
C GLY A 374 -10.08 18.66 25.93
N GLY A 375 -9.22 17.99 25.15
CA GLY A 375 -8.59 16.72 25.51
C GLY A 375 -7.49 16.88 26.56
N LYS A 376 -6.82 15.78 26.89
CA LYS A 376 -5.75 15.75 27.89
C LYS A 376 -4.50 16.51 27.43
N ILE A 377 -4.15 16.38 26.14
CA ILE A 377 -3.03 17.14 25.53
C ILE A 377 -3.32 18.64 25.58
N ASP A 378 -4.49 19.09 25.14
CA ASP A 378 -4.89 20.49 25.16
C ASP A 378 -4.86 21.08 26.58
N THR A 379 -5.39 20.30 27.55
CA THR A 379 -5.34 20.66 28.96
C THR A 379 -3.91 20.77 29.48
N ALA A 380 -3.02 19.85 29.10
CA ALA A 380 -1.60 19.88 29.48
C ALA A 380 -0.90 21.10 28.88
N CYS A 381 -1.15 21.41 27.62
CA CYS A 381 -0.61 22.60 26.93
C CYS A 381 -1.05 23.95 27.56
N GLY A 382 -2.19 23.94 28.22
CA GLY A 382 -2.66 25.13 28.97
C GLY A 382 -1.88 25.43 30.26
N VAL A 383 -1.09 24.50 30.78
CA VAL A 383 -0.41 24.59 32.08
C VAL A 383 1.07 24.26 32.08
N ALA A 384 1.55 23.41 31.16
CA ALA A 384 2.94 23.01 31.05
C ALA A 384 3.75 23.93 30.14
N ALA A 385 5.04 24.09 30.41
CA ALA A 385 5.97 24.81 29.57
C ALA A 385 6.36 24.06 28.30
N SER A 386 6.28 22.72 28.32
CA SER A 386 6.51 21.87 27.15
C SER A 386 5.62 20.62 27.21
N VAL A 387 5.08 20.24 26.06
CA VAL A 387 4.33 18.98 25.85
C VAL A 387 4.88 18.33 24.59
N ASN A 388 5.52 17.17 24.77
CA ASN A 388 6.17 16.43 23.68
C ASN A 388 5.57 15.03 23.52
N THR A 389 5.53 14.51 22.29
CA THR A 389 5.15 13.15 22.03
C THR A 389 6.19 12.18 22.62
N SER A 390 5.75 11.09 23.20
CA SER A 390 6.63 10.04 23.75
C SER A 390 6.28 8.65 23.23
N GLY A 391 5.20 8.52 22.46
CA GLY A 391 4.76 7.29 21.85
C GLY A 391 3.44 7.43 21.14
N SER A 392 3.07 6.45 20.37
CA SER A 392 1.72 6.32 19.79
C SER A 392 1.37 4.87 19.56
N THR A 393 0.07 4.60 19.54
CA THR A 393 -0.47 3.33 19.06
C THR A 393 -1.52 3.63 18.00
N PHE A 394 -1.40 2.97 16.86
CA PHE A 394 -2.43 2.96 15.83
C PHE A 394 -2.91 1.53 15.62
N ASP A 395 -4.18 1.28 15.89
CA ASP A 395 -4.84 0.00 15.64
C ASP A 395 -5.83 0.14 14.47
N ARG A 396 -5.85 -0.83 13.58
CA ARG A 396 -6.91 -0.96 12.59
C ARG A 396 -7.46 -2.37 12.56
N PHE A 397 -8.73 -2.50 12.25
CA PHE A 397 -9.30 -3.75 11.78
C PHE A 397 -10.29 -3.50 10.64
N GLY A 398 -10.50 -4.50 9.81
CA GLY A 398 -11.45 -4.39 8.71
C GLY A 398 -11.92 -5.76 8.25
N PHE A 399 -12.99 -5.76 7.48
CA PHE A 399 -13.49 -6.94 6.79
C PHE A 399 -14.25 -6.53 5.53
N GLY A 400 -14.39 -7.45 4.61
CA GLY A 400 -15.13 -7.17 3.39
C GLY A 400 -15.39 -8.40 2.54
N VAL A 401 -16.13 -8.13 1.48
CA VAL A 401 -16.40 -9.08 0.41
C VAL A 401 -16.03 -8.46 -0.93
N VAL A 402 -15.37 -9.25 -1.77
CA VAL A 402 -15.02 -8.87 -3.13
C VAL A 402 -15.62 -9.89 -4.08
N GLN A 403 -16.29 -9.44 -5.13
CA GLN A 403 -16.71 -10.26 -6.25
C GLN A 403 -15.85 -9.90 -7.47
N GLU A 404 -15.08 -10.83 -7.95
CA GLU A 404 -14.39 -10.71 -9.23
C GLU A 404 -15.34 -11.06 -10.37
N ILE A 405 -15.21 -10.33 -11.49
CA ILE A 405 -16.00 -10.50 -12.71
C ILE A 405 -15.00 -10.74 -13.84
N ASP A 406 -14.67 -12.01 -14.05
CA ASP A 406 -13.59 -12.44 -14.96
C ASP A 406 -13.83 -11.95 -16.40
N ALA A 407 -15.07 -12.02 -16.88
CA ALA A 407 -15.46 -11.59 -18.22
C ALA A 407 -15.27 -10.08 -18.49
N ALA A 408 -15.06 -9.27 -17.45
CA ALA A 408 -14.88 -7.82 -17.57
C ALA A 408 -13.53 -7.37 -17.00
N SER A 409 -12.67 -8.30 -16.56
CA SER A 409 -11.45 -7.98 -15.79
C SER A 409 -11.75 -6.96 -14.67
N MET A 410 -12.83 -7.18 -13.93
CA MET A 410 -13.38 -6.24 -12.95
C MET A 410 -13.49 -6.88 -11.57
N ALA A 411 -13.35 -6.07 -10.53
CA ALA A 411 -13.68 -6.45 -9.16
C ALA A 411 -14.59 -5.40 -8.53
N ILE A 412 -15.58 -5.86 -7.75
CA ILE A 412 -16.49 -5.00 -6.97
C ILE A 412 -16.33 -5.41 -5.51
N TRP A 413 -16.29 -4.47 -4.59
CA TRP A 413 -16.16 -4.75 -3.15
C TRP A 413 -17.12 -3.94 -2.30
N LEU A 414 -17.47 -4.54 -1.17
CA LEU A 414 -18.04 -3.87 -0.01
C LEU A 414 -17.09 -4.11 1.15
N LYS A 415 -16.62 -3.03 1.80
CA LYS A 415 -15.65 -3.11 2.90
C LYS A 415 -16.03 -2.22 4.06
N TYR A 416 -15.62 -2.64 5.25
CA TYR A 416 -15.62 -1.86 6.47
C TYR A 416 -14.20 -1.81 7.03
N LYS A 417 -13.80 -0.64 7.55
CA LYS A 417 -12.55 -0.45 8.29
C LYS A 417 -12.83 0.40 9.54
N ASN A 418 -12.05 0.15 10.55
CA ASN A 418 -12.01 0.93 11.78
C ASN A 418 -10.57 1.29 12.10
N TYR A 419 -10.35 2.54 12.49
CA TYR A 419 -9.09 3.03 13.02
C TYR A 419 -9.31 3.46 14.46
N GLY A 420 -8.40 3.07 15.34
CA GLY A 420 -8.36 3.46 16.74
C GLY A 420 -6.92 3.63 17.20
N GLY A 421 -6.69 4.29 18.29
CA GLY A 421 -5.34 4.49 18.81
C GLY A 421 -5.27 5.44 19.99
N ASP A 422 -4.03 5.77 20.34
CA ASP A 422 -3.69 6.68 21.41
C ASP A 422 -2.35 7.37 21.14
N ILE A 423 -2.13 8.50 21.84
CA ILE A 423 -0.88 9.25 21.81
C ILE A 423 -0.37 9.37 23.23
N ASP A 424 0.82 8.86 23.48
CA ASP A 424 1.54 9.07 24.73
C ASP A 424 2.31 10.40 24.64
N PHE A 425 2.24 11.19 25.71
CA PHE A 425 2.92 12.47 25.81
C PHE A 425 3.59 12.71 27.16
N VAL A 426 4.51 13.64 27.20
CA VAL A 426 5.19 14.13 28.42
C VAL A 426 5.00 15.63 28.51
N ALA A 427 4.36 16.08 29.59
CA ALA A 427 4.15 17.49 29.92
C ALA A 427 4.98 17.86 31.17
N ASP A 428 6.04 18.66 31.01
CA ASP A 428 7.00 19.04 32.07
C ASP A 428 7.48 17.84 32.92
N GLY A 429 7.75 16.71 32.25
CA GLY A 429 8.20 15.47 32.89
C GLY A 429 7.08 14.56 33.41
N VAL A 430 5.83 14.95 33.33
CA VAL A 430 4.66 14.14 33.69
C VAL A 430 4.14 13.42 32.46
N LYS A 431 4.05 12.10 32.52
CA LYS A 431 3.50 11.27 31.44
C LYS A 431 1.99 11.28 31.42
N GLY A 432 1.42 11.35 30.24
CA GLY A 432 -0.01 11.19 29.97
C GLY A 432 -0.26 10.39 28.71
N THR A 433 -1.51 9.98 28.50
CA THR A 433 -1.97 9.33 27.28
C THR A 433 -3.30 9.94 26.86
N GLU A 434 -3.40 10.37 25.61
CA GLU A 434 -4.62 10.81 24.95
C GLU A 434 -5.22 9.63 24.20
N ASP A 435 -6.36 9.14 24.65
CA ASP A 435 -7.13 8.15 23.90
C ASP A 435 -7.90 8.86 22.77
N LEU A 436 -8.09 8.19 21.64
CA LEU A 436 -8.75 8.73 20.46
C LEU A 436 -10.10 8.06 20.21
N GLU A 437 -11.08 8.85 19.73
CA GLU A 437 -12.34 8.29 19.19
C GLU A 437 -12.04 7.51 17.91
N ASP A 438 -12.76 6.40 17.72
CA ASP A 438 -12.59 5.56 16.55
C ASP A 438 -13.10 6.25 15.26
N LEU A 439 -12.35 6.08 14.17
CA LEU A 439 -12.80 6.43 12.82
C LEU A 439 -13.36 5.18 12.12
N HIS A 440 -14.62 5.23 11.72
CA HIS A 440 -15.30 4.18 11.00
C HIS A 440 -15.41 4.53 9.51
N LEU A 441 -15.00 3.62 8.63
CA LEU A 441 -15.04 3.77 7.18
C LEU A 441 -15.82 2.62 6.56
N TYR A 442 -16.74 2.96 5.63
CA TYR A 442 -17.55 2.01 4.87
C TYR A 442 -17.37 2.32 3.39
N ALA A 443 -17.03 1.35 2.57
CA ALA A 443 -16.88 1.65 1.16
C ALA A 443 -17.49 0.57 0.25
N LEU A 444 -18.19 1.07 -0.78
CA LEU A 444 -18.60 0.31 -1.95
C LEU A 444 -17.78 0.82 -3.14
N GLY A 445 -16.97 -0.02 -3.74
CA GLY A 445 -16.08 0.38 -4.83
C GLY A 445 -15.92 -0.69 -5.88
N ALA A 446 -15.27 -0.31 -6.98
CA ALA A 446 -14.94 -1.20 -8.07
C ALA A 446 -13.62 -0.82 -8.72
N ALA A 447 -12.95 -1.80 -9.34
CA ALA A 447 -11.81 -1.59 -10.23
C ALA A 447 -12.03 -2.35 -11.54
N ILE A 448 -11.62 -1.73 -12.66
CA ILE A 448 -11.52 -2.37 -13.98
C ILE A 448 -10.07 -2.34 -14.39
N PHE A 449 -9.55 -3.49 -14.81
CA PHE A 449 -8.18 -3.68 -15.29
C PHE A 449 -8.20 -3.84 -16.83
N PHE A 450 -7.22 -3.26 -17.53
CA PHE A 450 -7.10 -3.33 -18.99
C PHE A 450 -5.64 -3.39 -19.44
#